data_5ebb40d3ae36a8ecee5aa693f704411e
#
_entry.id   5ebb40d3ae36a8ecee5aa693f704411e
#
_cell.length_a   1.000
_cell.length_b   1.000
_cell.length_c   1.000
_cell.angle_alpha   90.00
_cell.angle_beta   90.00
_cell.angle_gamma   90.00
#
_symmetry.space_group_name_H-M   'P 1'
#
loop_
_entity.id
_entity.type
_entity.pdbx_description
1 polymer ?
#
loop_
_entity_poly.entity_id
_entity_poly.type
_entity_poly.pdbx_seq_one_letter_code
_entity_poly.pdbx_strand_id
1 'polypeptide(L)'
;MKLLLIGHTERYPVEQLQMQLFPDEPSEFVTQSFTGDGTVSSLSRGKKYLTATAKVEKDGKTGFASRRIPFVKADVRMTRRILQQSYYLAATKVLGTVPPWGALSGVRPTKLSTKCMMEGGSEKDAAKLLEKTYFVTSERSRLCVDASKHTLEAAKLLEPGDLSVYIGIPFCPTRCSYCSFVSESIERFGAFLPPYLEALHREIAYTGKLLADSGYHIRSLYMGGGTPTTLSSAQMKDLLRAIKDSFDLSRCLEFTVEGGRPDTLDEEKLRVIHDGGATRISINPQTMADDVLAAVGRKHTAAQTVEAFRQARAVGFEDINMDLIAGLPEDTPEKFAASLSQVLALNPSNVTVHTLALKKGANLFQNRTALPTNEDVSQMLSGAETSLRAHSFVPYYLYRQKYMSGSFENTGWCRPGFTGWYNIYMMEELHTILSLGGGGMNKINLPAGQLERFHNPKSPQDYIARIDTILHQKDEIFEILHKLAQQPAPNEEECE
;
A
#
# COMPACT_ATOMS: atom_id res chain seq x y z
N MET A 1 17.47 1.51 -21.91
CA MET A 1 18.27 0.27 -22.08
C MET A 1 17.54 -0.70 -23.01
N LYS A 2 18.20 -1.24 -24.07
CA LYS A 2 17.56 -2.12 -25.07
C LYS A 2 17.17 -3.47 -24.47
N LEU A 3 16.08 -4.08 -24.96
CA LEU A 3 15.61 -5.40 -24.55
C LEU A 3 15.28 -6.26 -25.78
N LEU A 4 16.05 -7.32 -25.98
CA LEU A 4 15.84 -8.32 -27.01
C LEU A 4 15.35 -9.64 -26.41
N LEU A 5 14.25 -10.19 -26.93
CA LEU A 5 13.73 -11.50 -26.56
C LEU A 5 13.97 -12.51 -27.65
N ILE A 6 14.49 -13.67 -27.29
CA ILE A 6 14.81 -14.79 -28.25
C ILE A 6 14.09 -16.06 -27.76
N GLY A 7 13.26 -16.64 -28.62
CA GLY A 7 12.57 -17.90 -28.34
C GLY A 7 11.42 -17.80 -27.32
N HIS A 8 10.98 -16.60 -26.97
CA HIS A 8 9.79 -16.35 -26.15
C HIS A 8 9.21 -14.94 -26.35
N THR A 9 7.96 -14.76 -25.95
CA THR A 9 7.22 -13.48 -26.01
C THR A 9 6.97 -12.86 -24.64
N GLU A 10 7.47 -13.48 -23.56
CA GLU A 10 7.28 -13.08 -22.18
C GLU A 10 8.11 -11.81 -21.87
N ARG A 11 7.62 -10.65 -22.32
CA ARG A 11 8.26 -9.34 -22.14
C ARG A 11 8.16 -8.87 -20.71
N TYR A 12 6.92 -8.89 -20.16
CA TYR A 12 6.59 -8.28 -18.87
C TYR A 12 7.52 -8.68 -17.72
N PRO A 13 7.81 -9.97 -17.45
CA PRO A 13 8.63 -10.37 -16.31
C PRO A 13 10.06 -9.85 -16.36
N VAL A 14 10.66 -9.72 -17.56
CA VAL A 14 12.04 -9.22 -17.73
C VAL A 14 12.06 -7.69 -17.68
N GLU A 15 11.14 -7.03 -18.40
CA GLU A 15 11.04 -5.58 -18.46
C GLU A 15 10.77 -4.95 -17.08
N GLN A 16 9.89 -5.55 -16.27
CA GLN A 16 9.63 -5.05 -14.92
C GLN A 16 10.87 -5.09 -14.02
N LEU A 17 11.68 -6.15 -14.13
CA LEU A 17 12.95 -6.20 -13.39
C LEU A 17 14.00 -5.25 -13.98
N GLN A 18 14.04 -5.06 -15.30
CA GLN A 18 14.93 -4.08 -15.92
C GLN A 18 14.62 -2.66 -15.41
N MET A 19 13.35 -2.26 -15.40
CA MET A 19 12.92 -0.97 -14.87
C MET A 19 13.17 -0.82 -13.37
N GLN A 20 13.14 -1.92 -12.62
CA GLN A 20 13.42 -1.92 -11.18
C GLN A 20 14.92 -1.81 -10.88
N LEU A 21 15.76 -2.50 -11.62
CA LEU A 21 17.20 -2.58 -11.39
C LEU A 21 17.97 -1.45 -12.07
N PHE A 22 17.41 -0.87 -13.13
CA PHE A 22 17.95 0.27 -13.87
C PHE A 22 16.86 1.33 -14.05
N PRO A 23 16.46 2.03 -12.97
CA PRO A 23 15.27 2.91 -12.98
C PRO A 23 15.43 4.14 -13.88
N ASP A 24 16.65 4.61 -14.09
CA ASP A 24 16.95 5.77 -14.92
C ASP A 24 17.05 5.43 -16.41
N GLU A 25 16.92 4.14 -16.76
CA GLU A 25 17.06 3.63 -18.12
C GLU A 25 15.70 3.19 -18.67
N PRO A 26 15.05 3.96 -19.54
CA PRO A 26 13.81 3.52 -20.17
C PRO A 26 14.05 2.25 -20.99
N SER A 27 13.14 1.28 -20.88
CA SER A 27 13.20 0.04 -21.67
C SER A 27 12.79 0.29 -23.12
N GLU A 28 13.67 -0.04 -24.04
CA GLU A 28 13.44 -0.02 -25.49
C GLU A 28 13.38 -1.45 -26.03
N PHE A 29 12.23 -1.91 -26.46
CA PHE A 29 12.08 -3.24 -27.05
C PHE A 29 12.62 -3.26 -28.50
N VAL A 30 13.54 -4.17 -28.78
CA VAL A 30 14.14 -4.33 -30.09
C VAL A 30 13.94 -5.77 -30.63
N THR A 31 13.84 -5.89 -31.94
CA THR A 31 13.63 -7.19 -32.63
C THR A 31 14.87 -7.73 -33.31
N GLN A 32 15.93 -6.94 -33.40
CA GLN A 32 17.21 -7.32 -34.03
C GLN A 32 18.33 -7.26 -33.01
N SER A 33 19.41 -7.99 -33.26
CA SER A 33 20.64 -7.94 -32.48
C SER A 33 21.20 -6.52 -32.45
N PHE A 34 21.73 -6.13 -31.29
CA PHE A 34 22.32 -4.82 -31.06
C PHE A 34 23.70 -4.95 -30.41
N THR A 35 24.43 -3.87 -30.41
CA THR A 35 25.68 -3.69 -29.64
C THR A 35 25.47 -2.62 -28.57
N GLY A 36 26.27 -2.68 -27.47
CA GLY A 36 26.22 -1.75 -26.35
C GLY A 36 25.16 -2.10 -25.30
N ASP A 37 24.80 -1.12 -24.50
CA ASP A 37 23.95 -1.31 -23.33
C ASP A 37 22.59 -1.92 -23.64
N GLY A 38 22.28 -3.03 -22.97
CA GLY A 38 21.00 -3.71 -23.14
C GLY A 38 20.96 -5.11 -22.54
N THR A 39 19.82 -5.74 -22.73
CA THR A 39 19.51 -7.09 -22.26
C THR A 39 19.12 -7.98 -23.41
N VAL A 40 19.70 -9.17 -23.45
CA VAL A 40 19.24 -10.28 -24.28
C VAL A 40 18.68 -11.35 -23.35
N SER A 41 17.37 -11.61 -23.43
CA SER A 41 16.70 -12.68 -22.70
C SER A 41 16.31 -13.78 -23.67
N SER A 42 16.71 -15.02 -23.43
CA SER A 42 16.38 -16.13 -24.30
C SER A 42 15.78 -17.31 -23.56
N LEU A 43 14.91 -18.04 -24.24
CA LEU A 43 14.30 -19.28 -23.80
C LEU A 43 14.51 -20.37 -24.83
N SER A 44 15.13 -21.45 -24.42
CA SER A 44 15.38 -22.61 -25.30
C SER A 44 14.75 -23.87 -24.71
N ARG A 45 14.14 -24.66 -25.60
CA ARG A 45 13.50 -25.93 -25.24
C ARG A 45 14.37 -27.08 -25.70
N GLY A 46 14.96 -27.77 -24.72
CA GLY A 46 15.68 -29.03 -24.96
C GLY A 46 14.79 -30.26 -24.76
N LYS A 47 15.37 -31.45 -24.96
CA LYS A 47 14.64 -32.73 -24.77
C LYS A 47 14.12 -32.92 -23.30
N LYS A 48 14.89 -32.50 -22.31
CA LYS A 48 14.59 -32.73 -20.86
C LYS A 48 14.30 -31.44 -20.08
N TYR A 49 14.80 -30.29 -20.57
CA TYR A 49 14.79 -29.06 -19.84
C TYR A 49 14.32 -27.89 -20.69
N LEU A 50 13.60 -26.99 -20.05
CA LEU A 50 13.38 -25.61 -20.47
C LEU A 50 14.48 -24.76 -19.86
N THR A 51 15.23 -24.00 -20.66
CA THR A 51 16.37 -23.20 -20.19
C THR A 51 16.17 -21.73 -20.55
N ALA A 52 16.17 -20.87 -19.55
CA ALA A 52 16.22 -19.43 -19.71
C ALA A 52 17.66 -18.93 -19.53
N THR A 53 18.10 -18.03 -20.39
CA THR A 53 19.39 -17.34 -20.25
C THR A 53 19.19 -15.85 -20.37
N ALA A 54 20.03 -15.08 -19.67
CA ALA A 54 20.09 -13.64 -19.82
C ALA A 54 21.53 -13.15 -19.92
N LYS A 55 21.76 -12.24 -20.86
CA LYS A 55 22.98 -11.42 -20.95
C LYS A 55 22.57 -9.97 -20.72
N VAL A 56 23.21 -9.31 -19.78
CA VAL A 56 23.03 -7.88 -19.49
C VAL A 56 24.36 -7.19 -19.74
N GLU A 57 24.33 -6.09 -20.47
CA GLU A 57 25.50 -5.26 -20.74
C GLU A 57 25.17 -3.81 -20.39
N LYS A 58 26.02 -3.17 -19.58
CA LYS A 58 25.87 -1.79 -19.16
C LYS A 58 27.23 -1.19 -18.78
N ASP A 59 27.53 -0.02 -19.36
CA ASP A 59 28.76 0.74 -19.09
C ASP A 59 30.03 -0.14 -19.22
N GLY A 60 30.09 -0.98 -20.26
CA GLY A 60 31.21 -1.88 -20.53
C GLY A 60 31.28 -3.12 -19.63
N LYS A 61 30.42 -3.26 -18.63
CA LYS A 61 30.31 -4.48 -17.82
C LYS A 61 29.31 -5.45 -18.43
N THR A 62 29.63 -6.74 -18.37
CA THR A 62 28.76 -7.80 -18.90
C THR A 62 28.43 -8.82 -17.80
N GLY A 63 27.14 -9.11 -17.62
CA GLY A 63 26.66 -10.19 -16.77
C GLY A 63 25.94 -11.26 -17.60
N PHE A 64 26.18 -12.52 -17.28
CA PHE A 64 25.49 -13.66 -17.89
C PHE A 64 25.00 -14.63 -16.81
N ALA A 65 23.77 -15.14 -16.98
CA ALA A 65 23.23 -16.18 -16.11
C ALA A 65 22.25 -17.09 -16.87
N SER A 66 22.08 -18.30 -16.34
CA SER A 66 21.14 -19.29 -16.86
C SER A 66 20.38 -19.96 -15.73
N ARG A 67 19.11 -20.29 -16.01
CA ARG A 67 18.24 -21.11 -15.15
C ARG A 67 17.52 -22.14 -16.00
N ARG A 68 17.31 -23.34 -15.43
CA ARG A 68 16.59 -24.40 -16.13
C ARG A 68 15.64 -25.13 -15.19
N ILE A 69 14.55 -25.62 -15.76
CA ILE A 69 13.59 -26.49 -15.08
C ILE A 69 13.34 -27.72 -15.93
N PRO A 70 12.99 -28.87 -15.31
CA PRO A 70 12.54 -30.04 -16.07
C PRO A 70 11.32 -29.66 -16.90
N PHE A 71 11.28 -30.12 -18.13
CA PHE A 71 10.24 -29.76 -19.09
C PHE A 71 8.84 -30.13 -18.59
N VAL A 72 8.70 -31.25 -17.87
CA VAL A 72 7.44 -31.72 -17.28
C VAL A 72 6.88 -30.78 -16.18
N LYS A 73 7.69 -29.86 -15.67
CA LYS A 73 7.28 -28.83 -14.68
C LYS A 73 7.14 -27.44 -15.30
N ALA A 74 7.23 -27.31 -16.61
CA ALA A 74 7.22 -26.03 -17.31
C ALA A 74 5.78 -25.58 -17.59
N ASP A 75 5.18 -24.88 -16.66
CA ASP A 75 4.01 -24.07 -16.86
C ASP A 75 4.38 -22.59 -17.13
N VAL A 76 3.40 -21.75 -17.39
CA VAL A 76 3.60 -20.30 -17.63
C VAL A 76 4.27 -19.62 -16.43
N ARG A 77 3.85 -19.96 -15.20
CA ARG A 77 4.36 -19.37 -13.95
C ARG A 77 5.83 -19.74 -13.74
N MET A 78 6.18 -21.01 -13.93
CA MET A 78 7.56 -21.48 -13.80
C MET A 78 8.47 -20.94 -14.90
N THR A 79 7.95 -20.82 -16.12
CA THR A 79 8.66 -20.20 -17.24
C THR A 79 9.00 -18.75 -16.95
N ARG A 80 8.03 -17.94 -16.51
CA ARG A 80 8.24 -16.55 -16.08
C ARG A 80 9.26 -16.45 -14.95
N ARG A 81 9.21 -17.37 -14.01
CA ARG A 81 10.13 -17.42 -12.86
C ARG A 81 11.58 -17.61 -13.31
N ILE A 82 11.87 -18.60 -14.18
CA ILE A 82 13.26 -18.82 -14.64
C ILE A 82 13.78 -17.69 -15.52
N LEU A 83 12.92 -17.02 -16.29
CA LEU A 83 13.27 -15.80 -17.03
C LEU A 83 13.65 -14.66 -16.08
N GLN A 84 12.86 -14.42 -15.05
CA GLN A 84 13.17 -13.42 -14.02
C GLN A 84 14.47 -13.74 -13.27
N GLN A 85 14.64 -15.00 -12.86
CA GLN A 85 15.83 -15.44 -12.14
C GLN A 85 17.10 -15.30 -12.97
N SER A 86 17.07 -15.71 -14.26
CA SER A 86 18.23 -15.57 -15.14
C SER A 86 18.59 -14.11 -15.37
N TYR A 87 17.59 -13.27 -15.60
CA TYR A 87 17.79 -11.82 -15.74
C TYR A 87 18.39 -11.19 -14.48
N TYR A 88 17.79 -11.44 -13.32
CA TYR A 88 18.24 -10.90 -12.04
C TYR A 88 19.71 -11.25 -11.77
N LEU A 89 20.07 -12.52 -11.93
CA LEU A 89 21.43 -12.99 -11.69
C LEU A 89 22.45 -12.45 -12.70
N ALA A 90 22.02 -12.13 -13.91
CA ALA A 90 22.89 -11.45 -14.89
C ALA A 90 23.05 -9.97 -14.55
N ALA A 91 21.95 -9.30 -14.20
CA ALA A 91 21.92 -7.88 -13.87
C ALA A 91 22.71 -7.55 -12.60
N THR A 92 22.62 -8.37 -11.54
CA THR A 92 23.38 -8.16 -10.30
C THR A 92 24.89 -8.23 -10.47
N LYS A 93 25.38 -9.01 -11.46
CA LYS A 93 26.83 -9.03 -11.81
C LYS A 93 27.29 -7.71 -12.42
N VAL A 94 26.42 -7.02 -13.11
CA VAL A 94 26.71 -5.70 -13.70
C VAL A 94 26.60 -4.59 -12.66
N LEU A 95 25.55 -4.64 -11.83
CA LEU A 95 25.31 -3.67 -10.76
C LEU A 95 26.35 -3.75 -9.64
N GLY A 96 26.90 -4.95 -9.35
CA GLY A 96 27.80 -5.15 -8.22
C GLY A 96 27.12 -5.09 -6.83
N THR A 97 25.81 -4.91 -6.78
CA THR A 97 24.98 -4.84 -5.56
C THR A 97 23.84 -5.84 -5.60
N VAL A 98 23.35 -6.22 -4.41
CA VAL A 98 22.22 -7.13 -4.26
C VAL A 98 20.99 -6.33 -3.80
N PRO A 99 20.00 -6.11 -4.68
CA PRO A 99 18.76 -5.43 -4.30
C PRO A 99 18.03 -6.16 -3.19
N PRO A 100 17.50 -5.45 -2.16
CA PRO A 100 16.92 -6.09 -0.97
C PRO A 100 15.79 -7.10 -1.27
N TRP A 101 14.96 -6.80 -2.26
CA TRP A 101 13.83 -7.63 -2.69
C TRP A 101 14.16 -8.61 -3.81
N GLY A 102 15.42 -8.74 -4.18
CA GLY A 102 15.88 -9.71 -5.16
C GLY A 102 15.17 -9.60 -6.51
N ALA A 103 14.76 -10.74 -7.03
CA ALA A 103 14.02 -10.86 -8.29
C ALA A 103 12.50 -10.66 -8.13
N LEU A 104 12.03 -10.23 -6.97
CA LEU A 104 10.62 -10.09 -6.69
C LEU A 104 10.11 -8.73 -7.20
N SER A 105 9.31 -8.75 -8.28
CA SER A 105 8.72 -7.55 -8.89
C SER A 105 7.31 -7.23 -8.40
N GLY A 106 6.70 -8.11 -7.59
CA GLY A 106 5.34 -7.93 -7.06
C GLY A 106 5.26 -6.84 -6.00
N VAL A 107 4.10 -6.16 -5.93
CA VAL A 107 3.84 -5.10 -4.95
C VAL A 107 3.46 -5.62 -3.57
N ARG A 108 3.12 -6.90 -3.44
CA ARG A 108 2.67 -7.56 -2.20
C ARG A 108 3.48 -8.82 -1.93
N PRO A 109 4.71 -8.69 -1.42
CA PRO A 109 5.58 -9.84 -1.15
C PRO A 109 4.99 -10.79 -0.09
N THR A 110 4.24 -10.27 0.87
CA THR A 110 3.54 -11.02 1.93
C THR A 110 2.60 -12.09 1.40
N LYS A 111 1.96 -11.90 0.23
CA LYS A 111 1.11 -12.93 -0.38
C LYS A 111 1.85 -14.26 -0.65
N LEU A 112 3.16 -14.21 -0.91
CA LEU A 112 3.95 -15.43 -1.14
C LEU A 112 4.23 -16.19 0.16
N SER A 113 4.66 -15.49 1.21
CA SER A 113 4.93 -16.07 2.53
C SER A 113 3.63 -16.52 3.21
N THR A 114 2.58 -15.70 3.17
CA THR A 114 1.26 -16.06 3.69
C THR A 114 0.73 -17.33 3.02
N LYS A 115 0.74 -17.38 1.68
CA LYS A 115 0.31 -18.57 0.95
C LYS A 115 1.10 -19.80 1.34
N CYS A 116 2.43 -19.72 1.42
CA CYS A 116 3.28 -20.84 1.85
C CYS A 116 2.87 -21.36 3.24
N MET A 117 2.61 -20.45 4.20
CA MET A 117 2.20 -20.83 5.55
C MET A 117 0.75 -21.36 5.61
N MET A 118 -0.17 -20.83 4.81
CA MET A 118 -1.54 -21.36 4.69
C MET A 118 -1.57 -22.79 4.11
N GLU A 119 -0.66 -23.11 3.19
CA GLU A 119 -0.49 -24.44 2.61
C GLU A 119 0.29 -25.43 3.54
N GLY A 120 0.48 -25.07 4.82
CA GLY A 120 1.11 -25.93 5.84
C GLY A 120 2.63 -25.78 5.95
N GLY A 121 3.25 -24.86 5.20
CA GLY A 121 4.67 -24.53 5.34
C GLY A 121 4.95 -23.78 6.65
N SER A 122 6.17 -24.00 7.20
CA SER A 122 6.65 -23.26 8.36
C SER A 122 7.13 -21.85 7.98
N GLU A 123 7.34 -20.98 8.99
CA GLU A 123 8.00 -19.67 8.80
C GLU A 123 9.37 -19.82 8.11
N LYS A 124 10.10 -20.89 8.43
CA LYS A 124 11.40 -21.21 7.80
C LYS A 124 11.24 -21.56 6.31
N ASP A 125 10.18 -22.27 5.96
CA ASP A 125 9.90 -22.60 4.56
C ASP A 125 9.49 -21.36 3.77
N ALA A 126 8.68 -20.49 4.34
CA ALA A 126 8.33 -19.20 3.77
C ALA A 126 9.56 -18.29 3.55
N ALA A 127 10.45 -18.20 4.54
CA ALA A 127 11.70 -17.46 4.42
C ALA A 127 12.60 -18.09 3.32
N LYS A 128 12.76 -19.41 3.31
CA LYS A 128 13.52 -20.13 2.29
C LYS A 128 12.95 -19.92 0.88
N LEU A 129 11.62 -19.88 0.73
CA LEU A 129 10.98 -19.55 -0.54
C LEU A 129 11.40 -18.16 -1.02
N LEU A 130 11.34 -17.14 -0.18
CA LEU A 130 11.73 -15.77 -0.52
C LEU A 130 13.23 -15.68 -0.86
N GLU A 131 14.10 -16.24 -0.03
CA GLU A 131 15.55 -16.15 -0.21
C GLU A 131 16.06 -17.00 -1.40
N LYS A 132 15.64 -18.26 -1.51
CA LYS A 132 16.19 -19.18 -2.51
C LYS A 132 15.53 -19.08 -3.87
N THR A 133 14.23 -18.72 -3.91
CA THR A 133 13.49 -18.64 -5.17
C THR A 133 13.51 -17.23 -5.74
N TYR A 134 13.41 -16.22 -4.88
CA TYR A 134 13.30 -14.81 -5.31
C TYR A 134 14.54 -13.98 -4.98
N PHE A 135 15.54 -14.55 -4.28
CA PHE A 135 16.79 -13.89 -3.89
C PHE A 135 16.57 -12.66 -2.99
N VAL A 136 15.50 -12.64 -2.23
CA VAL A 136 15.23 -11.63 -1.22
C VAL A 136 16.29 -11.74 -0.12
N THR A 137 16.79 -10.63 0.42
CA THR A 137 17.74 -10.67 1.53
C THR A 137 17.11 -11.26 2.80
N SER A 138 17.92 -11.83 3.67
CA SER A 138 17.41 -12.46 4.91
C SER A 138 16.69 -11.45 5.83
N GLU A 139 17.12 -10.19 5.84
CA GLU A 139 16.49 -9.10 6.58
C GLU A 139 15.05 -8.87 6.07
N ARG A 140 14.87 -8.66 4.75
CA ARG A 140 13.56 -8.42 4.15
C ARG A 140 12.69 -9.68 4.11
N SER A 141 13.31 -10.85 4.04
CA SER A 141 12.60 -12.14 4.18
C SER A 141 11.97 -12.28 5.57
N ARG A 142 12.73 -11.99 6.63
CA ARG A 142 12.23 -11.98 8.01
C ARG A 142 11.10 -10.96 8.19
N LEU A 143 11.30 -9.72 7.74
CA LEU A 143 10.29 -8.66 7.79
C LEU A 143 8.97 -9.10 7.11
N CYS A 144 9.08 -9.72 5.94
CA CYS A 144 7.94 -10.23 5.17
C CYS A 144 7.20 -11.35 5.91
N VAL A 145 7.93 -12.32 6.48
CA VAL A 145 7.35 -13.44 7.25
C VAL A 145 6.67 -12.94 8.51
N ASP A 146 7.27 -12.00 9.24
CA ASP A 146 6.68 -11.41 10.44
C ASP A 146 5.35 -10.70 10.11
N ALA A 147 5.30 -9.90 9.05
CA ALA A 147 4.05 -9.26 8.61
C ALA A 147 2.98 -10.28 8.19
N SER A 148 3.39 -11.39 7.58
CA SER A 148 2.46 -12.46 7.17
C SER A 148 1.78 -13.18 8.34
N LYS A 149 2.38 -13.19 9.53
CA LYS A 149 1.72 -13.75 10.75
C LYS A 149 0.46 -12.96 11.08
N HIS A 150 0.54 -11.62 11.04
CA HIS A 150 -0.62 -10.76 11.27
C HIS A 150 -1.68 -10.92 10.16
N THR A 151 -1.26 -11.19 8.91
CA THR A 151 -2.20 -11.54 7.85
C THR A 151 -2.97 -12.82 8.16
N LEU A 152 -2.28 -13.86 8.67
CA LEU A 152 -2.93 -15.10 9.09
C LEU A 152 -3.88 -14.91 10.28
N GLU A 153 -3.50 -14.07 11.24
CA GLU A 153 -4.38 -13.69 12.36
C GLU A 153 -5.62 -12.94 11.86
N ALA A 154 -5.41 -11.94 10.98
CA ALA A 154 -6.51 -11.19 10.38
C ALA A 154 -7.49 -12.07 9.61
N ALA A 155 -6.98 -13.05 8.85
CA ALA A 155 -7.81 -13.99 8.11
C ALA A 155 -8.66 -14.88 9.03
N LYS A 156 -8.12 -15.28 10.19
CA LYS A 156 -8.87 -16.08 11.19
C LYS A 156 -9.98 -15.31 11.90
N LEU A 157 -9.88 -13.99 11.95
CA LEU A 157 -10.89 -13.12 12.56
C LEU A 157 -12.08 -12.84 11.64
N LEU A 158 -11.96 -13.15 10.35
CA LEU A 158 -13.02 -12.94 9.38
C LEU A 158 -14.06 -14.04 9.45
N GLU A 159 -15.31 -13.63 9.39
CA GLU A 159 -16.47 -14.50 9.28
C GLU A 159 -17.12 -14.34 7.89
N PRO A 160 -17.88 -15.34 7.43
CA PRO A 160 -18.67 -15.20 6.20
C PRO A 160 -19.55 -13.95 6.24
N GLY A 161 -19.53 -13.16 5.17
CA GLY A 161 -20.28 -11.90 5.09
C GLY A 161 -19.55 -10.69 5.68
N ASP A 162 -18.34 -10.83 6.22
CA ASP A 162 -17.54 -9.67 6.65
C ASP A 162 -17.02 -8.87 5.45
N LEU A 163 -17.08 -7.54 5.57
CA LEU A 163 -16.51 -6.59 4.62
C LEU A 163 -15.94 -5.36 5.35
N SER A 164 -15.18 -4.55 4.62
CA SER A 164 -14.76 -3.24 5.12
C SER A 164 -15.37 -2.11 4.32
N VAL A 165 -15.50 -0.94 4.97
CA VAL A 165 -15.97 0.28 4.32
C VAL A 165 -14.86 1.32 4.34
N TYR A 166 -14.62 1.93 3.18
CA TYR A 166 -13.75 3.10 3.02
C TYR A 166 -14.58 4.34 2.70
N ILE A 167 -14.29 5.46 3.37
CA ILE A 167 -14.92 6.75 3.09
C ILE A 167 -13.83 7.74 2.68
N GLY A 168 -13.90 8.22 1.45
CA GLY A 168 -12.95 9.15 0.88
C GLY A 168 -13.36 10.60 1.07
N ILE A 169 -12.47 11.43 1.61
CA ILE A 169 -12.61 12.90 1.68
C ILE A 169 -11.49 13.53 0.84
N PRO A 170 -11.73 13.88 -0.43
CA PRO A 170 -10.70 14.30 -1.36
C PRO A 170 -10.28 15.77 -1.22
N PHE A 171 -10.25 16.30 -0.01
CA PHE A 171 -9.86 17.67 0.28
C PHE A 171 -8.66 17.72 1.23
N CYS A 172 -7.75 18.66 0.98
CA CYS A 172 -6.61 18.98 1.84
C CYS A 172 -6.53 20.48 2.08
N PRO A 173 -5.95 20.95 3.20
CA PRO A 173 -5.68 22.38 3.38
C PRO A 173 -4.79 22.93 2.28
N THR A 174 -3.69 22.23 1.98
CA THR A 174 -2.74 22.51 0.89
C THR A 174 -2.25 21.20 0.30
N ARG A 175 -1.77 21.23 -0.94
CA ARG A 175 -1.20 20.04 -1.57
C ARG A 175 0.31 19.96 -1.32
N CYS A 176 0.76 18.89 -0.67
CA CYS A 176 2.18 18.60 -0.47
C CYS A 176 2.87 18.28 -1.80
N SER A 177 4.13 18.68 -1.97
CA SER A 177 4.88 18.53 -3.24
C SER A 177 5.07 17.06 -3.67
N TYR A 178 5.17 16.15 -2.72
CA TYR A 178 5.33 14.69 -2.96
C TYR A 178 4.00 13.96 -3.15
N CYS A 179 2.86 14.58 -2.79
CA CYS A 179 1.59 13.87 -2.72
C CYS A 179 1.08 13.46 -4.10
N SER A 180 0.81 12.16 -4.25
CA SER A 180 0.22 11.57 -5.45
C SER A 180 -1.22 11.12 -5.26
N PHE A 181 -1.78 11.31 -4.07
CA PHE A 181 -3.19 11.01 -3.81
C PHE A 181 -4.10 11.99 -4.52
N VAL A 182 -5.30 11.52 -4.78
CA VAL A 182 -6.37 12.35 -5.33
C VAL A 182 -6.87 13.26 -4.23
N SER A 183 -6.43 14.51 -4.25
CA SER A 183 -6.87 15.52 -3.29
C SER A 183 -6.81 16.91 -3.91
N GLU A 184 -7.80 17.72 -3.58
CA GLU A 184 -7.93 19.10 -4.01
C GLU A 184 -7.71 20.04 -2.83
N SER A 185 -7.02 21.18 -3.10
CA SER A 185 -6.84 22.19 -2.07
C SER A 185 -8.16 22.87 -1.73
N ILE A 186 -8.50 22.97 -0.44
CA ILE A 186 -9.70 23.65 0.03
C ILE A 186 -9.68 25.15 -0.34
N GLU A 187 -8.50 25.77 -0.45
CA GLU A 187 -8.34 27.16 -0.85
C GLU A 187 -8.92 27.40 -2.27
N ARG A 188 -8.80 26.45 -3.17
CA ARG A 188 -9.25 26.54 -4.58
C ARG A 188 -10.60 25.88 -4.82
N PHE A 189 -10.89 24.81 -4.10
CA PHE A 189 -12.05 23.95 -4.37
C PHE A 189 -13.04 23.89 -3.21
N GLY A 190 -12.89 24.75 -2.20
CA GLY A 190 -13.75 24.77 -1.01
C GLY A 190 -15.24 24.99 -1.29
N ALA A 191 -15.58 25.69 -2.38
CA ALA A 191 -16.96 25.84 -2.82
C ALA A 191 -17.65 24.50 -3.16
N PHE A 192 -16.89 23.46 -3.49
CA PHE A 192 -17.42 22.12 -3.77
C PHE A 192 -17.61 21.27 -2.52
N LEU A 193 -17.08 21.68 -1.37
CA LEU A 193 -17.18 20.89 -0.14
C LEU A 193 -18.63 20.68 0.33
N PRO A 194 -19.50 21.71 0.46
CA PRO A 194 -20.88 21.48 0.87
C PRO A 194 -21.65 20.53 -0.08
N PRO A 195 -21.70 20.75 -1.41
CA PRO A 195 -22.39 19.81 -2.30
C PRO A 195 -21.75 18.44 -2.37
N TYR A 196 -20.43 18.32 -2.12
CA TYR A 196 -19.77 17.05 -1.98
C TYR A 196 -20.27 16.26 -0.77
N LEU A 197 -20.38 16.90 0.38
CA LEU A 197 -20.91 16.28 1.61
C LEU A 197 -22.36 15.86 1.43
N GLU A 198 -23.19 16.65 0.76
CA GLU A 198 -24.57 16.28 0.43
C GLU A 198 -24.62 15.01 -0.41
N ALA A 199 -23.79 14.92 -1.46
CA ALA A 199 -23.69 13.73 -2.30
C ALA A 199 -23.17 12.52 -1.51
N LEU A 200 -22.18 12.72 -0.64
CA LEU A 200 -21.64 11.65 0.22
C LEU A 200 -22.67 11.14 1.23
N HIS A 201 -23.48 12.03 1.83
CA HIS A 201 -24.57 11.63 2.72
C HIS A 201 -25.61 10.77 1.97
N ARG A 202 -25.91 11.11 0.71
CA ARG A 202 -26.81 10.29 -0.15
C ARG A 202 -26.20 8.90 -0.39
N GLU A 203 -24.91 8.81 -0.72
CA GLU A 203 -24.23 7.53 -0.94
C GLU A 203 -24.19 6.69 0.34
N ILE A 204 -23.90 7.29 1.50
CA ILE A 204 -23.91 6.61 2.80
C ILE A 204 -25.30 6.03 3.12
N ALA A 205 -26.33 6.85 3.05
CA ALA A 205 -27.70 6.43 3.37
C ALA A 205 -28.19 5.33 2.41
N TYR A 206 -27.86 5.43 1.12
CA TYR A 206 -28.23 4.44 0.11
C TYR A 206 -27.49 3.11 0.35
N THR A 207 -26.17 3.17 0.54
CA THR A 207 -25.36 1.98 0.82
C THR A 207 -25.78 1.31 2.13
N GLY A 208 -26.16 2.08 3.15
CA GLY A 208 -26.67 1.56 4.41
C GLY A 208 -27.95 0.73 4.26
N LYS A 209 -28.88 1.16 3.41
CA LYS A 209 -30.08 0.40 3.11
C LYS A 209 -29.74 -0.93 2.41
N LEU A 210 -28.87 -0.91 1.43
CA LEU A 210 -28.43 -2.13 0.72
C LEU A 210 -27.71 -3.10 1.66
N LEU A 211 -26.88 -2.58 2.59
CA LEU A 211 -26.18 -3.40 3.59
C LEU A 211 -27.15 -4.06 4.56
N ALA A 212 -28.17 -3.35 5.04
CA ALA A 212 -29.13 -3.88 6.01
C ALA A 212 -29.85 -5.14 5.50
N ASP A 213 -30.11 -5.21 4.19
CA ASP A 213 -30.81 -6.31 3.55
C ASP A 213 -29.87 -7.40 3.00
N SER A 214 -28.55 -7.19 3.08
CA SER A 214 -27.56 -8.03 2.37
C SER A 214 -27.04 -9.23 3.16
N GLY A 215 -27.16 -9.22 4.49
CA GLY A 215 -26.50 -10.18 5.38
C GLY A 215 -24.98 -9.96 5.52
N TYR A 216 -24.43 -8.88 4.95
CA TYR A 216 -23.03 -8.50 5.14
C TYR A 216 -22.85 -7.62 6.39
N HIS A 217 -21.67 -7.71 7.02
CA HIS A 217 -21.33 -6.99 8.25
C HIS A 217 -20.04 -6.18 8.08
N ILE A 218 -20.03 -4.97 8.63
CA ILE A 218 -18.86 -4.10 8.59
C ILE A 218 -17.85 -4.56 9.65
N ARG A 219 -16.70 -5.08 9.20
CA ARG A 219 -15.60 -5.51 10.06
C ARG A 219 -14.62 -4.40 10.38
N SER A 220 -14.40 -3.49 9.44
CA SER A 220 -13.64 -2.27 9.68
C SER A 220 -14.16 -1.11 8.83
N LEU A 221 -14.01 0.10 9.35
CA LEU A 221 -14.35 1.34 8.67
C LEU A 221 -13.15 2.29 8.69
N TYR A 222 -12.82 2.86 7.54
CA TYR A 222 -11.68 3.74 7.38
C TYR A 222 -12.06 5.01 6.63
N MET A 223 -11.89 6.17 7.27
CA MET A 223 -12.10 7.48 6.67
C MET A 223 -10.74 8.11 6.35
N GLY A 224 -10.47 8.31 5.06
CA GLY A 224 -9.20 8.82 4.58
C GLY A 224 -9.32 9.60 3.29
N GLY A 225 -8.24 9.62 2.50
CA GLY A 225 -8.19 10.24 1.17
C GLY A 225 -7.23 11.42 1.07
N GLY A 226 -7.71 12.63 1.14
CA GLY A 226 -6.91 13.85 1.27
C GLY A 226 -6.55 14.06 2.74
N THR A 227 -7.39 14.80 3.44
CA THR A 227 -7.28 15.04 4.88
C THR A 227 -8.71 15.19 5.44
N PRO A 228 -9.33 14.14 5.97
CA PRO A 228 -10.69 14.18 6.51
C PRO A 228 -10.94 15.31 7.51
N THR A 229 -9.94 15.63 8.32
CA THR A 229 -9.99 16.70 9.32
C THR A 229 -9.94 18.12 8.74
N THR A 230 -9.93 18.27 7.42
CA THR A 230 -10.22 19.53 6.72
C THR A 230 -11.69 19.95 6.93
N LEU A 231 -12.57 18.99 7.23
CA LEU A 231 -13.95 19.27 7.64
C LEU A 231 -13.97 20.08 8.95
N SER A 232 -14.93 21.00 9.09
CA SER A 232 -15.19 21.63 10.38
C SER A 232 -15.71 20.61 11.40
N SER A 233 -15.64 20.94 12.71
CA SER A 233 -16.17 20.07 13.76
C SER A 233 -17.66 19.76 13.55
N ALA A 234 -18.45 20.73 13.09
CA ALA A 234 -19.87 20.54 12.78
C ALA A 234 -20.08 19.58 11.60
N GLN A 235 -19.35 19.78 10.48
CA GLN A 235 -19.43 18.90 9.31
C GLN A 235 -18.98 17.48 9.65
N MET A 236 -17.90 17.33 10.43
CA MET A 236 -17.42 16.02 10.91
C MET A 236 -18.48 15.34 11.77
N LYS A 237 -19.09 16.06 12.71
CA LYS A 237 -20.16 15.55 13.57
C LYS A 237 -21.36 15.04 12.76
N ASP A 238 -21.80 15.82 11.77
CA ASP A 238 -22.92 15.45 10.90
C ASP A 238 -22.60 14.21 10.07
N LEU A 239 -21.38 14.13 9.52
CA LEU A 239 -20.95 12.96 8.75
C LEU A 239 -20.86 11.69 9.61
N LEU A 240 -20.28 11.79 10.81
CA LEU A 240 -20.19 10.65 11.75
C LEU A 240 -21.56 10.20 12.24
N ARG A 241 -22.50 11.13 12.44
CA ARG A 241 -23.89 10.79 12.74
C ARG A 241 -24.54 10.03 11.59
N ALA A 242 -24.40 10.52 10.34
CA ALA A 242 -24.96 9.83 9.17
C ALA A 242 -24.39 8.41 9.00
N ILE A 243 -23.11 8.21 9.32
CA ILE A 243 -22.48 6.88 9.32
C ILE A 243 -23.14 5.98 10.38
N LYS A 244 -23.28 6.45 11.61
CA LYS A 244 -23.92 5.68 12.71
C LYS A 244 -25.38 5.36 12.44
N ASP A 245 -26.11 6.29 11.82
CA ASP A 245 -27.54 6.12 11.52
C ASP A 245 -27.76 5.15 10.34
N SER A 246 -26.76 5.00 9.46
CA SER A 246 -26.87 4.18 8.23
C SER A 246 -26.23 2.80 8.35
N PHE A 247 -25.21 2.64 9.19
CA PHE A 247 -24.40 1.42 9.25
C PHE A 247 -24.52 0.75 10.63
N ASP A 248 -24.75 -0.56 10.64
CA ASP A 248 -24.54 -1.36 11.84
C ASP A 248 -23.04 -1.59 12.06
N LEU A 249 -22.50 -0.93 13.08
CA LEU A 249 -21.08 -1.03 13.48
C LEU A 249 -20.86 -1.96 14.67
N SER A 250 -21.87 -2.75 15.09
CA SER A 250 -21.78 -3.63 16.26
C SER A 250 -20.68 -4.69 16.15
N ARG A 251 -20.33 -5.08 14.93
CA ARG A 251 -19.24 -6.04 14.63
C ARG A 251 -17.95 -5.37 14.15
N CYS A 252 -17.91 -4.03 14.14
CA CYS A 252 -16.75 -3.28 13.67
C CYS A 252 -15.61 -3.33 14.68
N LEU A 253 -14.47 -3.93 14.30
CA LEU A 253 -13.29 -4.04 15.15
C LEU A 253 -12.45 -2.76 15.15
N GLU A 254 -12.49 -2.01 14.07
CA GLU A 254 -11.68 -0.82 13.87
C GLU A 254 -12.45 0.24 13.10
N PHE A 255 -12.57 1.43 13.68
CA PHE A 255 -13.02 2.62 12.98
C PHE A 255 -11.89 3.64 13.01
N THR A 256 -11.17 3.77 11.90
CA THR A 256 -10.06 4.71 11.74
C THR A 256 -10.50 6.01 11.07
N VAL A 257 -10.05 7.14 11.60
CA VAL A 257 -10.13 8.46 10.95
C VAL A 257 -8.71 8.99 10.72
N GLU A 258 -8.36 9.32 9.48
CA GLU A 258 -7.11 10.01 9.18
C GLU A 258 -7.17 11.47 9.63
N GLY A 259 -6.51 11.80 10.74
CA GLY A 259 -6.23 13.18 11.14
C GLY A 259 -5.23 13.84 10.17
N GLY A 260 -4.33 13.03 9.63
CA GLY A 260 -3.44 13.34 8.51
C GLY A 260 -2.48 14.50 8.76
N ARG A 261 -3.01 15.68 9.09
CA ARG A 261 -2.22 16.91 9.28
C ARG A 261 -2.51 17.52 10.64
N PRO A 262 -1.48 17.72 11.49
CA PRO A 262 -1.62 18.33 12.82
C PRO A 262 -2.30 19.71 12.79
N ASP A 263 -2.06 20.51 11.75
CA ASP A 263 -2.63 21.86 11.58
C ASP A 263 -4.14 21.87 11.26
N THR A 264 -4.77 20.71 11.13
CA THR A 264 -6.22 20.56 10.96
C THR A 264 -6.93 20.01 12.18
N LEU A 265 -6.17 19.72 13.25
CA LEU A 265 -6.67 19.14 14.48
C LEU A 265 -6.71 20.18 15.60
N ASP A 266 -7.76 20.13 16.36
CA ASP A 266 -7.95 20.81 17.64
C ASP A 266 -8.70 19.87 18.59
N GLU A 267 -8.75 20.22 19.87
CA GLU A 267 -9.37 19.38 20.91
C GLU A 267 -10.87 19.14 20.64
N GLU A 268 -11.60 20.16 20.16
CA GLU A 268 -13.03 20.03 19.84
C GLU A 268 -13.24 18.98 18.73
N LYS A 269 -12.48 19.07 17.65
CA LYS A 269 -12.58 18.14 16.54
C LYS A 269 -12.17 16.73 16.93
N LEU A 270 -11.10 16.58 17.70
CA LEU A 270 -10.67 15.30 18.24
C LEU A 270 -11.75 14.66 19.11
N ARG A 271 -12.40 15.45 19.97
CA ARG A 271 -13.55 14.99 20.78
C ARG A 271 -14.73 14.57 19.92
N VAL A 272 -15.07 15.36 18.89
CA VAL A 272 -16.13 15.00 17.93
C VAL A 272 -15.84 13.68 17.23
N ILE A 273 -14.59 13.43 16.83
CA ILE A 273 -14.20 12.20 16.16
C ILE A 273 -14.27 11.00 17.12
N HIS A 274 -13.76 11.16 18.34
CA HIS A 274 -13.77 10.13 19.36
C HIS A 274 -15.23 9.76 19.77
N ASP A 275 -16.05 10.75 20.12
CA ASP A 275 -17.46 10.55 20.49
C ASP A 275 -18.30 10.04 19.31
N GLY A 276 -17.84 10.35 18.09
CA GLY A 276 -18.34 9.81 16.84
C GLY A 276 -18.07 8.31 16.65
N GLY A 277 -17.32 7.65 17.55
CA GLY A 277 -17.09 6.21 17.58
C GLY A 277 -15.82 5.78 16.87
N ALA A 278 -14.96 6.70 16.45
CA ALA A 278 -13.64 6.33 15.94
C ALA A 278 -12.80 5.71 17.08
N THR A 279 -12.31 4.49 16.82
CA THR A 279 -11.46 3.77 17.78
C THR A 279 -9.98 4.06 17.56
N ARG A 280 -9.63 4.55 16.37
CA ARG A 280 -8.26 4.81 15.93
C ARG A 280 -8.17 6.14 15.19
N ILE A 281 -7.08 6.88 15.42
CA ILE A 281 -6.77 8.11 14.68
C ILE A 281 -5.34 8.04 14.13
N SER A 282 -5.12 8.65 12.97
CA SER A 282 -3.77 8.79 12.40
C SER A 282 -3.34 10.26 12.43
N ILE A 283 -2.24 10.57 13.10
CA ILE A 283 -1.63 11.89 13.17
C ILE A 283 -0.27 11.81 12.49
N ASN A 284 -0.15 12.35 11.28
CA ASN A 284 0.94 12.02 10.37
C ASN A 284 1.97 13.16 10.25
N PRO A 285 3.09 13.13 11.01
CA PRO A 285 4.15 14.12 10.90
C PRO A 285 4.83 14.08 9.52
N GLN A 286 5.06 12.89 8.98
CA GLN A 286 5.90 12.56 7.84
C GLN A 286 7.41 12.71 8.13
N THR A 287 7.80 13.74 8.86
CA THR A 287 9.10 14.00 9.49
C THR A 287 8.89 14.94 10.67
N MET A 288 9.81 14.94 11.61
CA MET A 288 9.85 15.90 12.73
C MET A 288 10.95 16.96 12.53
N ALA A 289 11.50 17.08 11.33
CA ALA A 289 12.45 18.11 10.93
C ALA A 289 11.70 19.25 10.22
N ASP A 290 11.62 20.43 10.87
CA ASP A 290 10.82 21.56 10.37
C ASP A 290 11.31 22.11 9.03
N ASP A 291 12.60 22.05 8.76
CA ASP A 291 13.20 22.43 7.47
C ASP A 291 12.74 21.48 6.34
N VAL A 292 12.70 20.18 6.60
CA VAL A 292 12.20 19.17 5.65
C VAL A 292 10.68 19.33 5.44
N LEU A 293 9.89 19.61 6.50
CA LEU A 293 8.47 19.93 6.39
C LEU A 293 8.23 21.14 5.48
N ALA A 294 9.01 22.20 5.63
CA ALA A 294 8.96 23.39 4.78
C ALA A 294 9.29 23.07 3.32
N ALA A 295 10.35 22.30 3.08
CA ALA A 295 10.78 21.88 1.74
C ALA A 295 9.71 21.09 0.97
N VAL A 296 8.89 20.30 1.67
CA VAL A 296 7.80 19.54 1.06
C VAL A 296 6.44 20.28 1.05
N GLY A 297 6.41 21.53 1.49
CA GLY A 297 5.20 22.36 1.47
C GLY A 297 4.17 22.03 2.55
N ARG A 298 4.61 21.44 3.67
CA ARG A 298 3.76 21.27 4.87
C ARG A 298 3.89 22.51 5.76
N LYS A 299 2.74 23.06 6.17
CA LYS A 299 2.71 24.31 6.95
C LYS A 299 2.78 24.09 8.47
N HIS A 300 2.67 22.85 8.95
CA HIS A 300 2.78 22.54 10.37
C HIS A 300 4.24 22.32 10.80
N THR A 301 4.46 22.36 12.11
CA THR A 301 5.76 22.11 12.77
C THR A 301 5.75 20.80 13.55
N ALA A 302 6.95 20.33 13.94
CA ALA A 302 7.10 19.21 14.86
C ALA A 302 6.39 19.48 16.20
N ALA A 303 6.47 20.70 16.73
CA ALA A 303 5.80 21.10 17.95
C ALA A 303 4.27 20.96 17.86
N GLN A 304 3.66 21.34 16.74
CA GLN A 304 2.23 21.16 16.49
C GLN A 304 1.84 19.67 16.40
N THR A 305 2.72 18.82 15.86
CA THR A 305 2.51 17.37 15.85
C THR A 305 2.47 16.81 17.28
N VAL A 306 3.42 17.22 18.13
CA VAL A 306 3.47 16.81 19.53
C VAL A 306 2.21 17.25 20.28
N GLU A 307 1.75 18.47 20.04
CA GLU A 307 0.55 19.00 20.69
C GLU A 307 -0.72 18.27 20.24
N ALA A 308 -0.90 18.05 18.92
CA ALA A 308 -2.03 17.28 18.39
C ALA A 308 -2.07 15.85 18.96
N PHE A 309 -0.91 15.21 19.09
CA PHE A 309 -0.81 13.87 19.71
C PHE A 309 -1.23 13.90 21.18
N ARG A 310 -0.77 14.89 21.96
CA ARG A 310 -1.14 15.04 23.38
C ARG A 310 -2.65 15.30 23.55
N GLN A 311 -3.22 16.14 22.72
CA GLN A 311 -4.66 16.42 22.71
C GLN A 311 -5.46 15.16 22.38
N ALA A 312 -5.03 14.36 21.37
CA ALA A 312 -5.69 13.10 21.04
C ALA A 312 -5.66 12.11 22.21
N ARG A 313 -4.52 12.00 22.92
CA ARG A 313 -4.43 11.20 24.16
C ARG A 313 -5.34 11.72 25.26
N ALA A 314 -5.38 13.03 25.46
CA ALA A 314 -6.22 13.66 26.51
C ALA A 314 -7.72 13.45 26.24
N VAL A 315 -8.14 13.41 24.98
CA VAL A 315 -9.51 13.10 24.57
C VAL A 315 -9.87 11.63 24.79
N GLY A 316 -8.89 10.71 24.84
CA GLY A 316 -9.13 9.29 25.11
C GLY A 316 -8.68 8.33 24.00
N PHE A 317 -8.07 8.80 22.92
CA PHE A 317 -7.55 7.88 21.90
C PHE A 317 -6.39 7.05 22.45
N GLU A 318 -6.57 5.75 22.52
CA GLU A 318 -5.51 4.78 22.85
C GLU A 318 -4.75 4.32 21.59
N ASP A 319 -5.46 4.18 20.48
CA ASP A 319 -4.85 3.76 19.21
C ASP A 319 -4.56 4.98 18.32
N ILE A 320 -3.28 5.40 18.32
CA ILE A 320 -2.79 6.53 17.52
C ILE A 320 -1.66 6.03 16.61
N ASN A 321 -1.87 6.13 15.30
CA ASN A 321 -0.85 5.88 14.29
C ASN A 321 -0.12 7.17 13.92
N MET A 322 1.19 7.05 13.65
CA MET A 322 2.02 8.15 13.15
C MET A 322 2.81 7.70 11.92
N ASP A 323 2.66 8.42 10.80
CA ASP A 323 3.37 8.10 9.56
C ASP A 323 4.66 8.90 9.43
N LEU A 324 5.73 8.24 9.01
CA LEU A 324 6.99 8.82 8.59
C LEU A 324 7.28 8.44 7.13
N ILE A 325 7.98 9.31 6.39
CA ILE A 325 8.39 9.05 5.00
C ILE A 325 9.91 9.10 4.91
N ALA A 326 10.53 7.98 4.58
CA ALA A 326 11.94 7.91 4.24
C ALA A 326 12.18 8.39 2.80
N GLY A 327 13.21 9.21 2.61
CA GLY A 327 13.64 9.72 1.31
C GLY A 327 12.98 11.02 0.89
N LEU A 328 12.44 11.82 1.80
CA LEU A 328 11.97 13.18 1.50
C LEU A 328 13.14 14.08 1.04
N PRO A 329 12.87 15.11 0.20
CA PRO A 329 13.90 16.11 -0.16
C PRO A 329 14.53 16.74 1.08
N GLU A 330 15.83 16.98 1.03
CA GLU A 330 16.63 17.58 2.11
C GLU A 330 16.66 16.78 3.43
N ASP A 331 16.06 15.58 3.46
CA ASP A 331 16.17 14.65 4.57
C ASP A 331 17.49 13.86 4.49
N THR A 332 17.97 13.42 5.65
CA THR A 332 19.17 12.58 5.79
C THR A 332 18.88 11.42 6.73
N PRO A 333 19.69 10.35 6.71
CA PRO A 333 19.57 9.26 7.68
C PRO A 333 19.54 9.73 9.13
N GLU A 334 20.33 10.76 9.48
CA GLU A 334 20.40 11.32 10.84
C GLU A 334 19.12 12.08 11.19
N LYS A 335 18.60 12.93 10.30
CA LYS A 335 17.33 13.66 10.51
C LYS A 335 16.15 12.70 10.62
N PHE A 336 16.12 11.70 9.76
CA PHE A 336 15.08 10.66 9.81
C PHE A 336 15.13 9.87 11.13
N ALA A 337 16.32 9.46 11.59
CA ALA A 337 16.52 8.78 12.87
C ALA A 337 16.11 9.66 14.06
N ALA A 338 16.43 10.96 14.03
CA ALA A 338 15.99 11.93 15.03
C ALA A 338 14.47 12.10 15.02
N SER A 339 13.83 12.14 13.84
CA SER A 339 12.38 12.20 13.70
C SER A 339 11.71 10.95 14.29
N LEU A 340 12.21 9.75 13.97
CA LEU A 340 11.70 8.50 14.54
C LEU A 340 11.86 8.47 16.06
N SER A 341 12.99 8.93 16.60
CA SER A 341 13.21 9.00 18.06
C SER A 341 12.18 9.90 18.74
N GLN A 342 11.87 11.07 18.17
CA GLN A 342 10.84 11.97 18.68
C GLN A 342 9.44 11.34 18.62
N VAL A 343 9.11 10.64 17.54
CA VAL A 343 7.84 9.89 17.41
C VAL A 343 7.75 8.80 18.47
N LEU A 344 8.80 8.01 18.67
CA LEU A 344 8.83 6.95 19.68
C LEU A 344 8.71 7.47 21.11
N ALA A 345 9.26 8.67 21.39
CA ALA A 345 9.13 9.34 22.69
C ALA A 345 7.67 9.73 23.02
N LEU A 346 6.81 9.93 22.03
CA LEU A 346 5.37 10.16 22.21
C LEU A 346 4.60 8.88 22.56
N ASN A 347 5.23 7.71 22.39
CA ASN A 347 4.63 6.42 22.69
C ASN A 347 3.37 6.10 21.87
N PRO A 348 3.39 6.19 20.54
CA PRO A 348 2.25 5.81 19.71
C PRO A 348 1.98 4.31 19.77
N SER A 349 0.76 3.90 19.43
CA SER A 349 0.42 2.47 19.26
C SER A 349 0.95 1.90 17.94
N ASN A 350 1.01 2.75 16.90
CA ASN A 350 1.47 2.36 15.58
C ASN A 350 2.42 3.42 14.98
N VAL A 351 3.33 2.93 14.17
CA VAL A 351 4.19 3.76 13.30
C VAL A 351 4.17 3.16 11.92
N THR A 352 3.86 3.98 10.91
CA THR A 352 4.01 3.55 9.51
C THR A 352 5.24 4.24 8.91
N VAL A 353 6.15 3.46 8.37
CA VAL A 353 7.31 3.95 7.64
C VAL A 353 7.04 3.78 6.15
N HIS A 354 6.83 4.89 5.47
CA HIS A 354 6.69 4.94 4.02
C HIS A 354 8.03 5.22 3.36
N THR A 355 8.21 4.71 2.15
CA THR A 355 9.27 5.14 1.25
C THR A 355 8.70 6.10 0.21
N LEU A 356 9.36 7.20 -0.03
CA LEU A 356 8.94 8.18 -1.03
C LEU A 356 8.77 7.51 -2.40
N ALA A 357 7.60 7.67 -3.00
CA ALA A 357 7.29 7.20 -4.35
C ALA A 357 7.01 8.37 -5.27
N LEU A 358 7.89 8.62 -6.23
CA LEU A 358 7.73 9.68 -7.21
C LEU A 358 6.77 9.25 -8.32
N LYS A 359 5.53 9.74 -8.28
CA LYS A 359 4.54 9.50 -9.32
C LYS A 359 4.39 10.75 -10.20
N LYS A 360 4.03 10.54 -11.46
CA LYS A 360 3.84 11.63 -12.45
C LYS A 360 2.89 12.75 -12.00
N GLY A 361 2.00 12.48 -11.03
CA GLY A 361 1.08 13.47 -10.46
C GLY A 361 1.64 14.31 -9.31
N ALA A 362 2.86 14.05 -8.84
CA ALA A 362 3.50 14.81 -7.77
C ALA A 362 4.30 16.00 -8.35
N ASN A 363 4.19 17.18 -7.74
CA ASN A 363 4.94 18.37 -8.17
C ASN A 363 6.46 18.15 -8.08
N LEU A 364 6.92 17.35 -7.13
CA LEU A 364 8.31 16.98 -6.93
C LEU A 364 8.92 16.26 -8.14
N PHE A 365 8.11 15.50 -8.87
CA PHE A 365 8.54 14.84 -10.12
C PHE A 365 8.94 15.86 -11.20
N GLN A 366 8.33 17.05 -11.18
CA GLN A 366 8.58 18.11 -12.17
C GLN A 366 9.78 19.00 -11.79
N ASN A 367 10.06 19.19 -10.51
CA ASN A 367 11.00 20.21 -10.02
C ASN A 367 12.43 19.72 -9.77
N ARG A 368 12.76 18.45 -10.05
CA ARG A 368 14.12 17.86 -9.91
C ARG A 368 14.86 18.27 -8.62
N THR A 369 14.16 18.35 -7.50
CA THR A 369 14.78 18.61 -6.19
C THR A 369 15.73 17.46 -5.86
N ALA A 370 16.88 17.77 -5.25
CA ALA A 370 17.84 16.75 -4.81
C ALA A 370 17.16 15.82 -3.79
N LEU A 371 17.16 14.52 -4.09
CA LEU A 371 16.62 13.47 -3.23
C LEU A 371 17.75 12.69 -2.58
N PRO A 372 17.53 12.12 -1.38
CA PRO A 372 18.43 11.14 -0.80
C PRO A 372 18.73 10.00 -1.76
N THR A 373 19.93 9.47 -1.69
CA THR A 373 20.34 8.32 -2.50
C THR A 373 19.60 7.04 -2.09
N ASN A 374 19.64 6.01 -2.93
CA ASN A 374 19.10 4.70 -2.55
C ASN A 374 19.81 4.11 -1.31
N GLU A 375 21.09 4.44 -1.10
CA GLU A 375 21.86 4.02 0.08
C GLU A 375 21.35 4.72 1.33
N ASP A 376 21.13 6.04 1.28
CA ASP A 376 20.54 6.80 2.38
C ASP A 376 19.17 6.26 2.77
N VAL A 377 18.29 6.02 1.79
CA VAL A 377 16.95 5.44 2.04
C VAL A 377 17.06 4.04 2.65
N SER A 378 17.98 3.21 2.17
CA SER A 378 18.24 1.89 2.75
C SER A 378 18.67 1.98 4.21
N GLN A 379 19.55 2.94 4.52
CA GLN A 379 19.99 3.20 5.88
C GLN A 379 18.84 3.69 6.77
N MET A 380 17.99 4.60 6.29
CA MET A 380 16.80 5.07 7.00
C MET A 380 15.88 3.88 7.37
N LEU A 381 15.57 3.01 6.41
CA LEU A 381 14.66 1.88 6.61
C LEU A 381 15.23 0.82 7.55
N SER A 382 16.50 0.45 7.41
CA SER A 382 17.16 -0.54 8.28
C SER A 382 17.34 0.01 9.70
N GLY A 383 17.65 1.30 9.83
CA GLY A 383 17.68 2.01 11.11
C GLY A 383 16.30 2.05 11.78
N ALA A 384 15.25 2.32 10.99
CA ALA A 384 13.87 2.30 11.48
C ALA A 384 13.47 0.91 11.99
N GLU A 385 13.71 -0.15 11.21
CA GLU A 385 13.41 -1.52 11.64
C GLU A 385 14.12 -1.86 12.95
N THR A 386 15.40 -1.54 13.06
CA THR A 386 16.20 -1.80 14.27
C THR A 386 15.62 -1.06 15.48
N SER A 387 15.32 0.23 15.33
CA SER A 387 14.79 1.06 16.41
C SER A 387 13.37 0.63 16.83
N LEU A 388 12.48 0.36 15.88
CA LEU A 388 11.11 -0.07 16.16
C LEU A 388 11.07 -1.41 16.87
N ARG A 389 11.88 -2.39 16.44
CA ARG A 389 11.99 -3.69 17.13
C ARG A 389 12.53 -3.54 18.54
N ALA A 390 13.51 -2.67 18.76
CA ALA A 390 14.04 -2.38 20.09
C ALA A 390 12.98 -1.77 21.03
N HIS A 391 11.97 -1.07 20.49
CA HIS A 391 10.84 -0.52 21.23
C HIS A 391 9.60 -1.43 21.23
N SER A 392 9.78 -2.74 20.96
CA SER A 392 8.73 -3.76 20.97
C SER A 392 7.62 -3.58 19.93
N PHE A 393 7.90 -2.88 18.82
CA PHE A 393 7.01 -2.89 17.68
C PHE A 393 7.25 -4.11 16.81
N VAL A 394 6.16 -4.60 16.21
CA VAL A 394 6.16 -5.69 15.24
C VAL A 394 5.56 -5.23 13.91
N PRO A 395 6.10 -5.69 12.75
CA PRO A 395 5.53 -5.34 11.47
C PRO A 395 4.23 -6.11 11.26
N TYR A 396 3.13 -5.40 10.91
CA TYR A 396 1.81 -6.02 10.77
C TYR A 396 1.27 -5.99 9.35
N TYR A 397 1.75 -5.10 8.50
CA TYR A 397 1.52 -5.13 7.05
C TYR A 397 2.70 -4.55 6.30
N LEU A 398 2.83 -4.94 5.03
CA LEU A 398 3.92 -4.53 4.17
C LEU A 398 3.45 -4.51 2.71
N TYR A 399 3.82 -3.46 2.00
CA TYR A 399 3.60 -3.40 0.56
C TYR A 399 4.68 -2.60 -0.14
N ARG A 400 4.83 -2.85 -1.45
CA ARG A 400 5.72 -2.11 -2.32
C ARG A 400 4.91 -1.32 -3.34
N GLN A 401 5.48 -0.27 -3.87
CA GLN A 401 4.88 0.48 -4.98
C GLN A 401 5.83 0.46 -6.18
N LYS A 402 5.27 0.60 -7.38
CA LYS A 402 6.07 0.87 -8.57
C LYS A 402 6.61 2.30 -8.50
N TYR A 403 7.82 2.51 -9.04
CA TYR A 403 8.46 3.83 -9.07
C TYR A 403 8.88 4.38 -7.70
N MET A 404 9.09 3.52 -6.72
CA MET A 404 9.74 3.90 -5.46
C MET A 404 11.26 3.96 -5.65
N SER A 405 11.90 4.90 -4.97
CA SER A 405 13.36 4.93 -4.84
C SER A 405 13.86 3.57 -4.34
N GLY A 406 14.86 2.99 -4.99
CA GLY A 406 15.45 1.71 -4.61
C GLY A 406 14.51 0.50 -4.61
N SER A 407 13.25 0.66 -5.08
CA SER A 407 12.22 -0.40 -5.02
C SER A 407 11.98 -0.95 -3.62
N PHE A 408 12.12 -0.11 -2.60
CA PHE A 408 11.90 -0.45 -1.20
C PHE A 408 10.41 -0.67 -0.87
N GLU A 409 10.13 -0.93 0.38
CA GLU A 409 8.81 -1.20 0.93
C GLU A 409 8.24 -0.05 1.75
N ASN A 410 6.93 -0.10 1.98
CA ASN A 410 6.24 0.60 3.05
C ASN A 410 5.85 -0.44 4.10
N THR A 411 6.05 -0.15 5.37
CA THR A 411 5.79 -1.09 6.46
C THR A 411 5.04 -0.41 7.59
N GLY A 412 3.91 -1.00 7.99
CA GLY A 412 3.20 -0.63 9.20
C GLY A 412 3.71 -1.45 10.38
N TRP A 413 4.00 -0.77 11.47
CA TRP A 413 4.50 -1.32 12.72
C TRP A 413 3.50 -1.05 13.83
N CYS A 414 3.20 -2.02 14.66
CA CYS A 414 2.31 -1.86 15.80
C CYS A 414 2.93 -2.41 17.08
N ARG A 415 2.46 -1.89 18.22
CA ARG A 415 2.64 -2.57 19.50
C ARG A 415 1.70 -3.78 19.55
N PRO A 416 2.06 -4.83 20.30
CA PRO A 416 1.15 -5.96 20.52
C PRO A 416 -0.23 -5.48 21.02
N GLY A 417 -1.29 -5.98 20.39
CA GLY A 417 -2.67 -5.59 20.70
C GLY A 417 -3.22 -4.39 19.89
N PHE A 418 -2.39 -3.70 19.09
CA PHE A 418 -2.79 -2.53 18.32
C PHE A 418 -2.65 -2.74 16.80
N THR A 419 -2.97 -3.92 16.33
CA THR A 419 -2.94 -4.24 14.90
C THR A 419 -3.98 -3.42 14.13
N GLY A 420 -3.55 -2.69 13.11
CA GLY A 420 -4.45 -1.98 12.20
C GLY A 420 -5.08 -2.93 11.18
N TRP A 421 -6.28 -3.41 11.47
CA TRP A 421 -6.95 -4.46 10.69
C TRP A 421 -7.31 -4.03 9.28
N TYR A 422 -7.86 -2.81 9.12
CA TYR A 422 -8.21 -2.27 7.81
C TYR A 422 -7.02 -2.31 6.83
N ASN A 423 -5.83 -1.94 7.30
CA ASN A 423 -4.63 -1.92 6.46
C ASN A 423 -4.29 -3.32 5.95
N ILE A 424 -4.41 -4.35 6.80
CA ILE A 424 -4.18 -5.75 6.39
C ILE A 424 -5.25 -6.18 5.39
N TYR A 425 -6.52 -5.97 5.69
CA TYR A 425 -7.63 -6.36 4.81
C TYR A 425 -7.50 -5.73 3.43
N MET A 426 -7.15 -4.44 3.38
CA MET A 426 -6.98 -3.69 2.14
C MET A 426 -5.76 -4.16 1.33
N MET A 427 -4.60 -4.36 2.01
CA MET A 427 -3.34 -4.70 1.34
C MET A 427 -3.31 -6.16 0.91
N GLU A 428 -3.80 -7.06 1.73
CA GLU A 428 -3.80 -8.50 1.44
C GLU A 428 -5.02 -8.95 0.64
N GLU A 429 -6.03 -8.06 0.48
CA GLU A 429 -7.28 -8.36 -0.23
C GLU A 429 -7.99 -9.58 0.36
N LEU A 430 -8.15 -9.60 1.70
CA LEU A 430 -8.72 -10.74 2.40
C LEU A 430 -10.24 -10.83 2.27
N HIS A 431 -10.92 -9.69 2.12
CA HIS A 431 -12.36 -9.61 1.91
C HIS A 431 -12.75 -8.41 1.04
N THR A 432 -14.03 -8.29 0.75
CA THR A 432 -14.61 -7.17 -0.01
C THR A 432 -14.42 -5.84 0.72
N ILE A 433 -14.10 -4.80 -0.05
CA ILE A 433 -14.05 -3.42 0.44
C ILE A 433 -15.03 -2.57 -0.36
N LEU A 434 -16.04 -2.05 0.31
CA LEU A 434 -16.93 -1.04 -0.24
C LEU A 434 -16.30 0.34 -0.05
N SER A 435 -16.29 1.15 -1.09
CA SER A 435 -15.73 2.49 -1.04
C SER A 435 -16.78 3.53 -1.38
N LEU A 436 -16.88 4.54 -0.53
CA LEU A 436 -17.75 5.71 -0.69
C LEU A 436 -16.90 6.97 -0.84
N GLY A 437 -17.44 7.96 -1.49
CA GLY A 437 -16.75 9.23 -1.71
C GLY A 437 -15.81 9.25 -2.90
N GLY A 438 -15.27 10.42 -3.20
CA GLY A 438 -14.41 10.66 -4.35
C GLY A 438 -13.09 9.90 -4.27
N GLY A 439 -12.69 9.29 -5.39
CA GLY A 439 -11.46 8.51 -5.52
C GLY A 439 -11.50 7.14 -4.86
N GLY A 440 -12.63 6.75 -4.28
CA GLY A 440 -12.83 5.43 -3.71
C GLY A 440 -12.79 4.32 -4.77
N MET A 441 -12.34 3.14 -4.38
CA MET A 441 -12.32 1.95 -5.22
C MET A 441 -12.95 0.78 -4.47
N ASN A 442 -14.15 0.38 -4.91
CA ASN A 442 -14.75 -0.86 -4.43
C ASN A 442 -13.94 -2.04 -4.95
N LYS A 443 -13.63 -2.97 -4.08
CA LYS A 443 -12.94 -4.23 -4.40
C LYS A 443 -13.82 -5.39 -3.97
N ILE A 444 -14.37 -6.10 -4.91
CA ILE A 444 -15.23 -7.25 -4.64
C ILE A 444 -14.40 -8.51 -4.80
N ASN A 445 -14.27 -9.26 -3.71
CA ASN A 445 -13.57 -10.53 -3.72
C ASN A 445 -14.47 -11.59 -4.33
N LEU A 446 -14.00 -12.19 -5.43
CA LEU A 446 -14.67 -13.27 -6.13
C LEU A 446 -13.97 -14.60 -5.82
N PRO A 447 -14.65 -15.76 -6.06
CA PRO A 447 -14.04 -17.07 -5.95
C PRO A 447 -12.72 -17.19 -6.74
N ALA A 448 -11.87 -18.13 -6.34
CA ALA A 448 -10.53 -18.34 -6.91
C ALA A 448 -9.58 -17.13 -6.80
N GLY A 449 -9.83 -16.21 -5.85
CA GLY A 449 -8.96 -15.05 -5.61
C GLY A 449 -9.00 -13.98 -6.70
N GLN A 450 -10.05 -13.97 -7.50
CA GLN A 450 -10.31 -12.91 -8.48
C GLN A 450 -10.86 -11.66 -7.78
N LEU A 451 -10.63 -10.48 -8.39
CA LEU A 451 -11.09 -9.21 -7.88
C LEU A 451 -11.80 -8.41 -8.96
N GLU A 452 -13.02 -8.03 -8.68
CA GLU A 452 -13.73 -7.04 -9.47
C GLU A 452 -13.59 -5.65 -8.84
N ARG A 453 -13.43 -4.62 -9.66
CA ARG A 453 -13.14 -3.26 -9.19
C ARG A 453 -14.07 -2.24 -9.84
N PHE A 454 -14.73 -1.45 -8.98
CA PHE A 454 -15.57 -0.33 -9.38
C PHE A 454 -14.99 0.95 -8.79
N HIS A 455 -14.85 1.98 -9.62
CA HIS A 455 -14.18 3.22 -9.23
C HIS A 455 -15.17 4.36 -9.12
N ASN A 456 -15.16 5.06 -8.00
CA ASN A 456 -15.79 6.37 -7.90
C ASN A 456 -14.93 7.43 -8.62
N PRO A 457 -15.55 8.48 -9.18
CA PRO A 457 -14.82 9.60 -9.77
C PRO A 457 -13.80 10.19 -8.81
N LYS A 458 -12.67 10.63 -9.35
CA LYS A 458 -11.58 11.15 -8.53
C LYS A 458 -11.82 12.60 -8.11
N SER A 459 -12.28 13.45 -9.03
CA SER A 459 -12.53 14.85 -8.71
C SER A 459 -13.83 15.02 -7.93
N PRO A 460 -13.90 15.94 -6.96
CA PRO A 460 -15.15 16.27 -6.27
C PRO A 460 -16.28 16.67 -7.22
N GLN A 461 -15.98 17.43 -8.27
CA GLN A 461 -16.95 17.87 -9.27
C GLN A 461 -17.59 16.71 -10.01
N ASP A 462 -16.76 15.76 -10.50
CA ASP A 462 -17.27 14.58 -11.21
C ASP A 462 -18.05 13.66 -10.26
N TYR A 463 -17.63 13.56 -9.01
CA TYR A 463 -18.33 12.79 -7.99
C TYR A 463 -19.72 13.35 -7.73
N ILE A 464 -19.84 14.66 -7.53
CA ILE A 464 -21.13 15.36 -7.33
C ILE A 464 -22.03 15.15 -8.56
N ALA A 465 -21.49 15.41 -9.77
CA ALA A 465 -22.26 15.33 -11.00
C ALA A 465 -22.76 13.92 -11.34
N ARG A 466 -22.07 12.88 -10.86
CA ARG A 466 -22.37 11.47 -11.16
C ARG A 466 -22.95 10.69 -9.98
N ILE A 467 -23.45 11.36 -8.95
CA ILE A 467 -23.90 10.67 -7.75
C ILE A 467 -24.98 9.61 -8.06
N ASP A 468 -25.93 9.90 -8.95
CA ASP A 468 -26.98 8.93 -9.30
C ASP A 468 -26.41 7.70 -10.03
N THR A 469 -25.41 7.88 -10.88
CA THR A 469 -24.67 6.76 -11.50
C THR A 469 -23.93 5.92 -10.46
N ILE A 470 -23.34 6.56 -9.44
CA ILE A 470 -22.64 5.89 -8.36
C ILE A 470 -23.62 5.07 -7.52
N LEU A 471 -24.81 5.61 -7.23
CA LEU A 471 -25.84 4.86 -6.50
C LEU A 471 -26.30 3.63 -7.31
N HIS A 472 -26.53 3.77 -8.61
CA HIS A 472 -26.86 2.63 -9.48
C HIS A 472 -25.70 1.59 -9.53
N GLN A 473 -24.46 2.03 -9.53
CA GLN A 473 -23.31 1.12 -9.42
C GLN A 473 -23.29 0.34 -8.10
N LYS A 474 -23.84 0.91 -7.00
CA LYS A 474 -24.02 0.15 -5.75
C LYS A 474 -25.01 -0.99 -5.92
N ASP A 475 -26.10 -0.79 -6.68
CA ASP A 475 -27.03 -1.88 -6.97
C ASP A 475 -26.32 -3.04 -7.67
N GLU A 476 -25.51 -2.75 -8.71
CA GLU A 476 -24.72 -3.77 -9.42
C GLU A 476 -23.78 -4.52 -8.47
N ILE A 477 -23.09 -3.79 -7.57
CA ILE A 477 -22.19 -4.39 -6.57
C ILE A 477 -22.97 -5.32 -5.63
N PHE A 478 -24.12 -4.89 -5.12
CA PHE A 478 -24.92 -5.69 -4.20
C PHE A 478 -25.59 -6.88 -4.88
N GLU A 479 -25.94 -6.79 -6.18
CA GLU A 479 -26.34 -7.97 -6.95
C GLU A 479 -25.23 -9.03 -7.03
N ILE A 480 -23.97 -8.62 -7.20
CA ILE A 480 -22.83 -9.54 -7.17
C ILE A 480 -22.68 -10.15 -5.78
N LEU A 481 -22.75 -9.34 -4.72
CA LEU A 481 -22.63 -9.81 -3.34
C LEU A 481 -23.74 -10.80 -2.98
N HIS A 482 -24.98 -10.55 -3.38
CA HIS A 482 -26.10 -11.48 -3.18
C HIS A 482 -25.89 -12.83 -3.89
N LYS A 483 -25.38 -12.79 -5.14
CA LYS A 483 -25.04 -14.03 -5.87
C LYS A 483 -23.93 -14.81 -5.16
N LEU A 484 -22.95 -14.12 -4.60
CA LEU A 484 -21.86 -14.75 -3.83
C LEU A 484 -22.36 -15.39 -2.54
N ALA A 485 -23.25 -14.71 -1.81
CA ALA A 485 -23.83 -15.23 -0.57
C ALA A 485 -24.71 -16.49 -0.78
N GLN A 486 -25.26 -16.68 -1.98
CA GLN A 486 -26.08 -17.85 -2.33
C GLN A 486 -25.24 -19.05 -2.83
N GLN A 487 -23.95 -18.86 -3.12
CA GLN A 487 -23.08 -19.95 -3.52
C GLN A 487 -22.72 -20.80 -2.28
N PRO A 488 -22.86 -22.14 -2.34
CA PRO A 488 -22.35 -22.99 -1.26
C PRO A 488 -20.85 -22.75 -1.09
N ALA A 489 -20.39 -22.78 0.16
CA ALA A 489 -18.96 -22.72 0.44
C ALA A 489 -18.24 -23.76 -0.44
N PRO A 490 -17.11 -23.40 -1.09
CA PRO A 490 -16.37 -24.35 -1.92
C PRO A 490 -16.07 -25.59 -1.07
N ASN A 491 -16.47 -26.75 -1.57
CA ASN A 491 -16.10 -28.02 -0.94
C ASN A 491 -14.58 -28.10 -0.89
N GLU A 492 -14.04 -28.48 0.27
CA GLU A 492 -12.59 -28.63 0.49
C GLU A 492 -11.92 -29.62 -0.50
N GLU A 493 -12.69 -30.35 -1.27
CA GLU A 493 -12.23 -31.35 -2.25
C GLU A 493 -11.83 -30.78 -3.64
N GLU A 494 -12.10 -29.51 -3.96
CA GLU A 494 -11.70 -28.91 -5.26
C GLU A 494 -10.35 -28.16 -5.23
N CYS A 495 -9.58 -28.27 -4.15
CA CYS A 495 -8.27 -27.64 -4.01
C CYS A 495 -7.07 -28.62 -4.11
N GLU A 496 -7.23 -29.79 -4.74
CA GLU A 496 -6.08 -30.68 -5.07
C GLU A 496 -5.38 -30.33 -6.40
#